data_1ba2da1305d81d98ca04a6ee726081c4
#
_entry.id   1ba2da1305d81d98ca04a6ee726081c4
#
_cell.length_a   1.000
_cell.length_b   1.000
_cell.length_c   1.000
_cell.angle_alpha   90.00
_cell.angle_beta   90.00
_cell.angle_gamma   90.00
#
_symmetry.space_group_name_H-M   'P 1'
#
loop_
_entity.id
_entity.type
_entity.pdbx_description
1 polymer ?
#
loop_
_entity_poly.entity_id
_entity_poly.type
_entity_poly.pdbx_seq_one_letter_code
_entity_poly.pdbx_strand_id
1 'polypeptide(L)'
;MPAVTRLSPPDPIDALLSAHGLRRTGAARLVLGWLLAHPDTSYTHAQLQTALQDASAADGQGAGEGGGTLDRVTLYRLIDRLTQVGLLLCRVDVNRVRRYQSMPASVHALPHFECQSCHRDQPLEGALQGNALDLEVAAQNALQALKALGYQGLSLDLAVRGVCADCATAASIAPTPAVTP
;
A
#
# COMPACT_ATOMS: atom_id res chain seq x y z
N MET A 1 -35.05 -34.64 5.31
CA MET A 1 -34.08 -33.98 4.39
C MET A 1 -33.47 -32.86 5.17
N PRO A 2 -32.20 -32.94 5.66
CA PRO A 2 -31.56 -31.79 6.32
C PRO A 2 -31.21 -30.73 5.28
N ALA A 3 -31.59 -29.50 5.55
CA ALA A 3 -31.27 -28.33 4.74
C ALA A 3 -29.76 -28.12 4.73
N VAL A 4 -29.13 -28.22 3.57
CA VAL A 4 -27.75 -27.88 3.35
C VAL A 4 -27.66 -26.35 3.42
N THR A 5 -27.25 -25.84 4.58
CA THR A 5 -26.89 -24.42 4.75
C THR A 5 -25.73 -24.12 3.80
N ARG A 6 -26.01 -23.42 2.70
CA ARG A 6 -24.96 -22.89 1.82
C ARG A 6 -24.18 -21.88 2.64
N LEU A 7 -22.99 -22.27 3.13
CA LEU A 7 -22.02 -21.30 3.62
C LEU A 7 -21.64 -20.43 2.42
N SER A 8 -21.98 -19.15 2.51
CA SER A 8 -21.41 -18.16 1.59
C SER A 8 -19.89 -18.20 1.68
N PRO A 9 -19.16 -18.06 0.57
CA PRO A 9 -17.71 -18.02 0.63
C PRO A 9 -17.27 -16.88 1.57
N PRO A 10 -16.24 -17.08 2.38
CA PRO A 10 -15.74 -16.06 3.28
C PRO A 10 -15.33 -14.80 2.47
N ASP A 11 -15.57 -13.63 3.04
CA ASP A 11 -15.10 -12.37 2.50
C ASP A 11 -13.58 -12.49 2.21
N PRO A 12 -13.11 -12.13 1.02
CA PRO A 12 -11.69 -12.23 0.67
C PRO A 12 -10.77 -11.50 1.65
N ILE A 13 -11.22 -10.40 2.26
CA ILE A 13 -10.48 -9.69 3.30
C ILE A 13 -10.40 -10.53 4.58
N ASP A 14 -11.48 -11.18 4.96
CA ASP A 14 -11.52 -12.07 6.12
C ASP A 14 -10.63 -13.30 5.95
N ALA A 15 -10.61 -13.86 4.74
CA ALA A 15 -9.72 -14.96 4.39
C ALA A 15 -8.25 -14.53 4.50
N LEU A 16 -7.92 -13.35 3.99
CA LEU A 16 -6.57 -12.78 4.03
C LEU A 16 -6.12 -12.51 5.47
N LEU A 17 -6.96 -11.85 6.28
CA LEU A 17 -6.66 -11.60 7.70
C LEU A 17 -6.43 -12.91 8.46
N SER A 18 -7.28 -13.91 8.23
CA SER A 18 -7.18 -15.21 8.89
C SER A 18 -5.91 -15.97 8.49
N ALA A 19 -5.55 -15.96 7.21
CA ALA A 19 -4.33 -16.59 6.70
C ALA A 19 -3.05 -16.04 7.36
N HIS A 20 -3.08 -14.77 7.79
CA HIS A 20 -1.97 -14.11 8.48
C HIS A 20 -2.14 -14.06 10.01
N GLY A 21 -3.05 -14.85 10.57
CA GLY A 21 -3.26 -14.95 12.01
C GLY A 21 -3.84 -13.68 12.67
N LEU A 22 -4.51 -12.85 11.90
CA LEU A 22 -5.11 -11.60 12.37
C LEU A 22 -6.59 -11.77 12.72
N ARG A 23 -7.03 -11.00 13.72
CA ARG A 23 -8.45 -10.97 14.09
C ARG A 23 -9.25 -10.20 13.03
N ARG A 24 -10.40 -10.73 12.65
CA ARG A 24 -11.34 -10.14 11.69
C ARG A 24 -12.20 -9.05 12.35
N THR A 25 -11.58 -7.95 12.78
CA THR A 25 -12.28 -6.81 13.37
C THR A 25 -12.79 -5.87 12.28
N GLY A 26 -13.84 -5.08 12.59
CA GLY A 26 -14.34 -4.04 11.67
C GLY A 26 -13.23 -3.07 11.23
N ALA A 27 -12.39 -2.64 12.19
CA ALA A 27 -11.23 -1.79 11.92
C ALA A 27 -10.23 -2.44 10.95
N ALA A 28 -9.92 -3.75 11.12
CA ALA A 28 -8.98 -4.45 10.25
C ALA A 28 -9.52 -4.58 8.82
N ARG A 29 -10.83 -4.89 8.67
CA ARG A 29 -11.49 -4.93 7.37
C ARG A 29 -11.49 -3.59 6.68
N LEU A 30 -11.82 -2.53 7.43
CA LEU A 30 -11.88 -1.17 6.91
C LEU A 30 -10.52 -0.72 6.37
N VAL A 31 -9.47 -0.82 7.19
CA VAL A 31 -8.12 -0.38 6.83
C VAL A 31 -7.54 -1.21 5.67
N LEU A 32 -7.60 -2.54 5.77
CA LEU A 32 -7.07 -3.42 4.73
C LEU A 32 -7.89 -3.30 3.44
N GLY A 33 -9.22 -3.24 3.54
CA GLY A 33 -10.10 -3.06 2.39
C GLY A 33 -9.83 -1.76 1.65
N TRP A 34 -9.66 -0.64 2.38
CA TRP A 34 -9.29 0.64 1.78
C TRP A 34 -7.97 0.55 1.00
N LEU A 35 -6.92 0.00 1.62
CA LEU A 35 -5.61 -0.10 0.99
C LEU A 35 -5.61 -1.04 -0.22
N LEU A 36 -6.36 -2.15 -0.16
CA LEU A 36 -6.53 -3.06 -1.29
C LEU A 36 -7.32 -2.44 -2.45
N ALA A 37 -8.23 -1.52 -2.16
CA ALA A 37 -8.97 -0.76 -3.18
C ALA A 37 -8.11 0.34 -3.84
N HIS A 38 -6.99 0.72 -3.22
CA HIS A 38 -6.08 1.75 -3.71
C HIS A 38 -4.64 1.23 -3.79
N PRO A 39 -4.37 0.17 -4.56
CA PRO A 39 -3.09 -0.52 -4.55
C PRO A 39 -1.93 0.33 -5.05
N ASP A 40 -2.20 1.30 -5.92
CA ASP A 40 -1.19 2.14 -6.56
C ASP A 40 -0.87 3.42 -5.77
N THR A 41 -1.35 3.54 -4.54
CA THR A 41 -1.17 4.74 -3.73
C THR A 41 -0.62 4.41 -2.35
N SER A 42 0.44 5.10 -1.94
CA SER A 42 0.99 4.99 -0.59
C SER A 42 0.47 6.12 0.30
N TYR A 43 0.14 5.80 1.54
CA TYR A 43 -0.46 6.72 2.51
C TYR A 43 0.41 6.88 3.75
N THR A 44 0.51 8.09 4.28
CA THR A 44 0.96 8.29 5.67
C THR A 44 -0.16 7.90 6.63
N HIS A 45 0.15 7.73 7.90
CA HIS A 45 -0.88 7.50 8.92
C HIS A 45 -1.97 8.59 8.92
N ALA A 46 -1.56 9.86 8.80
CA ALA A 46 -2.49 10.98 8.80
C ALA A 46 -3.42 10.97 7.58
N GLN A 47 -2.84 10.73 6.39
CA GLN A 47 -3.61 10.63 5.14
C GLN A 47 -4.59 9.47 5.19
N LEU A 48 -4.16 8.30 5.69
CA LEU A 48 -5.03 7.14 5.80
C LEU A 48 -6.16 7.40 6.81
N GLN A 49 -5.88 8.06 7.93
CA GLN A 49 -6.91 8.43 8.91
C GLN A 49 -7.97 9.35 8.29
N THR A 50 -7.56 10.39 7.57
CA THR A 50 -8.48 11.30 6.88
C THR A 50 -9.30 10.55 5.83
N ALA A 51 -8.65 9.78 4.97
CA ALA A 51 -9.32 9.02 3.92
C ALA A 51 -10.39 8.05 4.45
N LEU A 52 -10.10 7.36 5.57
CA LEU A 52 -11.05 6.46 6.20
C LEU A 52 -12.21 7.19 6.87
N GLN A 53 -11.99 8.40 7.42
CA GLN A 53 -13.05 9.25 7.99
C GLN A 53 -13.98 9.74 6.88
N ASP A 54 -13.41 10.22 5.77
CA ASP A 54 -14.18 10.73 4.62
C ASP A 54 -15.02 9.61 3.99
N ALA A 55 -14.46 8.39 3.84
CA ALA A 55 -15.18 7.23 3.35
C ALA A 55 -16.34 6.84 4.25
N SER A 56 -16.13 6.84 5.58
CA SER A 56 -17.18 6.53 6.55
C SER A 56 -18.31 7.56 6.55
N ALA A 57 -18.01 8.83 6.26
CA ALA A 57 -18.99 9.89 6.13
C ALA A 57 -19.83 9.77 4.85
N ALA A 58 -19.22 9.32 3.75
CA ALA A 58 -19.90 9.17 2.47
C ALA A 58 -20.89 7.99 2.43
N ASP A 59 -20.60 6.89 3.14
CA ASP A 59 -21.46 5.70 3.18
C ASP A 59 -22.71 5.84 4.06
N GLY A 60 -22.91 6.97 4.72
CA GLY A 60 -24.13 7.28 5.50
C GLY A 60 -24.42 6.30 6.65
N GLN A 61 -23.55 5.35 6.93
CA GLN A 61 -23.69 4.38 8.03
C GLN A 61 -23.08 4.93 9.34
N GLY A 62 -23.61 6.05 9.77
CA GLY A 62 -23.49 6.48 11.15
C GLY A 62 -24.34 5.59 12.04
N ALA A 63 -23.73 4.98 13.06
CA ALA A 63 -24.36 4.31 14.20
C ALA A 63 -25.00 2.92 13.97
N GLY A 64 -24.20 1.96 13.46
CA GLY A 64 -24.34 0.56 13.88
C GLY A 64 -23.34 0.29 15.02
N GLU A 65 -23.70 -0.52 16.01
CA GLU A 65 -22.85 -0.90 17.14
C GLU A 65 -21.51 -1.45 16.65
N GLY A 66 -20.46 -0.63 16.64
CA GLY A 66 -19.10 -0.94 16.17
C GLY A 66 -18.50 0.06 15.16
N GLY A 67 -19.27 1.04 14.65
CA GLY A 67 -18.86 2.06 13.67
C GLY A 67 -18.32 3.35 14.31
N GLY A 68 -17.60 3.27 15.42
CA GLY A 68 -16.86 4.41 15.95
C GLY A 68 -15.74 4.82 15.01
N THR A 69 -15.56 6.12 14.82
CA THR A 69 -14.39 6.70 14.16
C THR A 69 -13.15 5.99 14.68
N LEU A 70 -12.41 5.34 13.75
CA LEU A 70 -11.20 4.60 14.11
C LEU A 70 -10.23 5.55 14.82
N ASP A 71 -10.03 5.33 16.12
CA ASP A 71 -9.13 6.19 16.90
C ASP A 71 -7.69 6.02 16.40
N ARG A 72 -6.91 7.08 16.59
CA ARG A 72 -5.56 7.18 16.07
C ARG A 72 -4.65 6.05 16.59
N VAL A 73 -4.79 5.69 17.86
CA VAL A 73 -3.93 4.66 18.47
C VAL A 73 -4.25 3.29 17.90
N THR A 74 -5.50 2.96 17.72
CA THR A 74 -5.97 1.73 17.10
C THR A 74 -5.48 1.64 15.66
N LEU A 75 -5.60 2.74 14.88
CA LEU A 75 -5.08 2.79 13.50
C LEU A 75 -3.58 2.51 13.45
N TYR A 76 -2.76 3.18 14.28
CA TYR A 76 -1.31 2.97 14.29
C TYR A 76 -0.94 1.53 14.63
N ARG A 77 -1.53 0.96 15.68
CA ARG A 77 -1.28 -0.43 16.08
C ARG A 77 -1.68 -1.43 15.01
N LEU A 78 -2.78 -1.14 14.30
CA LEU A 78 -3.27 -1.99 13.24
C LEU A 78 -2.34 -1.95 12.02
N ILE A 79 -1.92 -0.76 11.59
CA ILE A 79 -0.96 -0.58 10.48
C ILE A 79 0.36 -1.30 10.80
N ASP A 80 0.90 -1.11 12.00
CA ASP A 80 2.13 -1.80 12.42
C ASP A 80 1.96 -3.32 12.35
N ARG A 81 0.82 -3.84 12.80
CA ARG A 81 0.57 -5.27 12.79
C ARG A 81 0.38 -5.82 11.37
N LEU A 82 -0.34 -5.11 10.50
CA LEU A 82 -0.50 -5.47 9.09
C LEU A 82 0.85 -5.46 8.35
N THR A 83 1.73 -4.52 8.69
CA THR A 83 3.08 -4.44 8.16
C THR A 83 3.95 -5.60 8.65
N GLN A 84 3.90 -5.93 9.94
CA GLN A 84 4.67 -7.04 10.52
C GLN A 84 4.34 -8.41 9.90
N VAL A 85 3.08 -8.63 9.52
CA VAL A 85 2.64 -9.87 8.87
C VAL A 85 2.79 -9.84 7.35
N GLY A 86 3.32 -8.75 6.77
CA GLY A 86 3.60 -8.64 5.35
C GLY A 86 2.38 -8.33 4.47
N LEU A 87 1.27 -7.87 5.04
CA LEU A 87 0.10 -7.42 4.28
C LEU A 87 0.24 -5.98 3.78
N LEU A 88 1.08 -5.19 4.45
CA LEU A 88 1.42 -3.83 4.03
C LEU A 88 2.93 -3.71 3.83
N LEU A 89 3.28 -2.95 2.82
CA LEU A 89 4.62 -2.47 2.60
C LEU A 89 4.77 -1.12 3.30
N CYS A 90 5.85 -0.97 4.10
CA CYS A 90 6.22 0.31 4.69
C CYS A 90 7.49 0.82 4.01
N ARG A 91 7.42 2.01 3.43
CA ARG A 91 8.56 2.71 2.85
C ARG A 91 8.80 4.03 3.57
N VAL A 92 10.02 4.53 3.50
CA VAL A 92 10.38 5.86 4.02
C VAL A 92 10.67 6.74 2.82
N ASP A 93 9.89 7.80 2.65
CA ASP A 93 10.06 8.76 1.56
C ASP A 93 11.30 9.65 1.77
N VAL A 94 11.59 10.51 0.77
CA VAL A 94 12.74 11.43 0.80
C VAL A 94 12.71 12.41 1.98
N ASN A 95 11.54 12.66 2.55
CA ASN A 95 11.32 13.51 3.72
C ASN A 95 11.38 12.74 5.05
N ARG A 96 11.80 11.47 5.01
CA ARG A 96 11.84 10.55 6.15
C ARG A 96 10.46 10.25 6.76
N VAL A 97 9.39 10.38 5.97
CA VAL A 97 8.03 10.06 6.38
C VAL A 97 7.70 8.62 6.00
N ARG A 98 7.16 7.85 6.93
CA ARG A 98 6.70 6.48 6.66
C ARG A 98 5.41 6.52 5.84
N ARG A 99 5.39 5.73 4.77
CA ARG A 99 4.24 5.51 3.90
C ARG A 99 3.89 4.04 3.83
N TYR A 100 2.62 3.75 3.77
CA TYR A 100 2.06 2.41 3.80
C TYR A 100 1.21 2.18 2.56
N GLN A 101 1.34 1.00 1.99
CA GLN A 101 0.65 0.56 0.78
C GLN A 101 0.29 -0.90 0.93
N SER A 102 -0.80 -1.36 0.30
CA SER A 102 -1.09 -2.79 0.25
C SER A 102 0.02 -3.52 -0.50
N MET A 103 0.38 -4.70 -0.01
CA MET A 103 1.34 -5.55 -0.70
C MET A 103 0.62 -6.22 -1.87
N PRO A 104 0.98 -5.96 -3.14
CA PRO A 104 0.48 -6.78 -4.24
C PRO A 104 0.99 -8.21 -4.06
N ALA A 105 0.17 -9.20 -4.39
CA ALA A 105 0.47 -10.62 -4.18
C ALA A 105 1.73 -11.16 -4.89
N SER A 106 2.35 -10.36 -5.76
CA SER A 106 3.50 -10.73 -6.58
C SER A 106 4.76 -9.87 -6.37
N VAL A 107 4.83 -8.98 -5.36
CA VAL A 107 5.92 -8.00 -5.26
C VAL A 107 6.99 -8.41 -4.27
N HIS A 108 7.84 -9.33 -4.67
CA HIS A 108 9.22 -9.35 -4.21
C HIS A 108 10.08 -8.83 -5.37
N ALA A 109 10.60 -7.61 -5.22
CA ALA A 109 11.61 -7.01 -6.10
C ALA A 109 11.19 -6.58 -7.52
N LEU A 110 9.91 -6.30 -7.79
CA LEU A 110 9.57 -5.67 -9.07
C LEU A 110 10.00 -4.20 -9.08
N PRO A 111 10.69 -3.74 -10.15
CA PRO A 111 10.97 -2.34 -10.33
C PRO A 111 9.68 -1.53 -10.36
N HIS A 112 9.65 -0.43 -9.64
CA HIS A 112 8.48 0.43 -9.58
C HIS A 112 8.86 1.91 -9.68
N PHE A 113 7.90 2.73 -10.07
CA PHE A 113 8.02 4.17 -10.11
C PHE A 113 7.27 4.79 -8.95
N GLU A 114 7.94 5.65 -8.17
CA GLU A 114 7.35 6.44 -7.09
C GLU A 114 7.31 7.93 -7.49
N CYS A 115 6.11 8.52 -7.57
CA CYS A 115 5.96 9.93 -7.80
C CYS A 115 6.27 10.73 -6.54
N GLN A 116 7.23 11.66 -6.61
CA GLN A 116 7.61 12.52 -5.48
C GLN A 116 6.55 13.59 -5.13
N SER A 117 5.62 13.86 -6.05
CA SER A 117 4.57 14.86 -5.88
C SER A 117 3.27 14.28 -5.32
N CYS A 118 2.68 13.28 -5.98
CA CYS A 118 1.40 12.67 -5.55
C CYS A 118 1.57 11.33 -4.82
N HIS A 119 2.80 10.81 -4.74
CA HIS A 119 3.15 9.55 -4.08
C HIS A 119 2.47 8.31 -4.67
N ARG A 120 2.04 8.41 -5.94
CA ARG A 120 1.59 7.25 -6.71
C ARG A 120 2.76 6.31 -6.89
N ASP A 121 2.53 5.04 -6.62
CA ASP A 121 3.48 3.95 -6.79
C ASP A 121 2.95 3.03 -7.90
N GLN A 122 3.72 2.83 -8.96
CA GLN A 122 3.32 2.05 -10.13
C GLN A 122 4.39 1.03 -10.47
N PRO A 123 4.04 -0.25 -10.70
CA PRO A 123 4.98 -1.22 -11.23
C PRO A 123 5.45 -0.82 -12.63
N LEU A 124 6.73 -1.04 -12.91
CA LEU A 124 7.35 -0.73 -14.21
C LEU A 124 7.28 -1.88 -15.21
N GLU A 125 6.48 -2.91 -14.97
CA GLU A 125 6.39 -4.13 -15.80
C GLU A 125 6.14 -3.83 -17.29
N GLY A 126 5.29 -2.85 -17.59
CA GLY A 126 4.97 -2.47 -18.97
C GLY A 126 5.97 -1.51 -19.62
N ALA A 127 6.69 -0.73 -18.83
CA ALA A 127 7.59 0.30 -19.33
C ALA A 127 8.99 -0.25 -19.72
N LEU A 128 9.34 -1.42 -19.20
CA LEU A 128 10.66 -2.03 -19.36
C LEU A 128 10.62 -3.29 -20.26
N GLN A 129 9.63 -3.40 -21.16
CA GLN A 129 9.51 -4.54 -22.06
C GLN A 129 10.82 -4.79 -22.82
N GLY A 130 11.45 -5.94 -22.53
CA GLY A 130 12.74 -6.35 -23.07
C GLY A 130 13.92 -6.27 -22.08
N ASN A 131 13.96 -5.29 -21.19
CA ASN A 131 15.06 -5.09 -20.23
C ASN A 131 14.66 -5.33 -18.76
N ALA A 132 13.37 -5.47 -18.46
CA ALA A 132 12.89 -5.73 -17.10
C ALA A 132 13.36 -7.08 -16.55
N LEU A 133 13.39 -8.09 -17.42
CA LEU A 133 13.88 -9.44 -17.10
C LEU A 133 15.35 -9.43 -16.65
N ASP A 134 16.19 -8.60 -17.27
CA ASP A 134 17.61 -8.52 -16.93
C ASP A 134 17.80 -7.89 -15.54
N LEU A 135 16.97 -6.89 -15.21
CA LEU A 135 17.04 -6.21 -13.91
C LEU A 135 16.53 -7.11 -12.77
N GLU A 136 15.47 -7.85 -13.01
CA GLU A 136 14.96 -8.82 -12.04
C GLU A 136 15.96 -9.97 -11.81
N VAL A 137 16.53 -10.52 -12.87
CA VAL A 137 17.56 -11.56 -12.78
C VAL A 137 18.80 -11.04 -12.04
N ALA A 138 19.23 -9.82 -12.32
CA ALA A 138 20.36 -9.20 -11.62
C ALA A 138 20.06 -9.01 -10.11
N ALA A 139 18.85 -8.59 -9.78
CA ALA A 139 18.39 -8.44 -8.41
C ALA A 139 18.37 -9.78 -7.66
N GLN A 140 17.80 -10.82 -8.27
CA GLN A 140 17.75 -12.16 -7.71
C GLN A 140 19.16 -12.73 -7.49
N ASN A 141 20.06 -12.57 -8.46
CA ASN A 141 21.44 -13.01 -8.36
C ASN A 141 22.18 -12.32 -7.19
N ALA A 142 21.98 -11.02 -7.02
CA ALA A 142 22.56 -10.27 -5.90
C ALA A 142 22.06 -10.79 -4.54
N LEU A 143 20.75 -11.03 -4.42
CA LEU A 143 20.17 -11.60 -3.20
C LEU A 143 20.68 -13.02 -2.92
N GLN A 144 20.79 -13.86 -3.94
CA GLN A 144 21.34 -15.22 -3.80
C GLN A 144 22.81 -15.21 -3.38
N ALA A 145 23.63 -14.34 -3.98
CA ALA A 145 25.04 -14.18 -3.61
C ALA A 145 25.20 -13.79 -2.13
N LEU A 146 24.38 -12.83 -1.66
CA LEU A 146 24.40 -12.41 -0.26
C LEU A 146 23.91 -13.52 0.69
N LYS A 147 22.87 -14.28 0.31
CA LYS A 147 22.41 -15.45 1.08
C LYS A 147 23.51 -16.51 1.22
N ALA A 148 24.28 -16.76 0.13
CA ALA A 148 25.39 -17.68 0.15
C ALA A 148 26.52 -17.24 1.10
N LEU A 149 26.65 -15.94 1.35
CA LEU A 149 27.58 -15.37 2.33
C LEU A 149 27.00 -15.35 3.77
N GLY A 150 25.81 -15.93 3.99
CA GLY A 150 25.20 -16.05 5.33
C GLY A 150 24.31 -14.88 5.74
N TYR A 151 24.06 -13.88 4.87
CA TYR A 151 23.13 -12.80 5.16
C TYR A 151 21.69 -13.30 5.19
N GLN A 152 20.89 -12.80 6.15
CA GLN A 152 19.49 -13.19 6.36
C GLN A 152 18.59 -11.96 6.35
N GLY A 153 17.27 -12.15 6.14
CA GLY A 153 16.30 -11.05 6.14
C GLY A 153 16.51 -10.06 4.99
N LEU A 154 17.08 -10.51 3.87
CA LEU A 154 17.40 -9.67 2.73
C LEU A 154 16.14 -9.26 1.98
N SER A 155 16.01 -7.97 1.70
CA SER A 155 15.05 -7.41 0.76
C SER A 155 15.77 -6.48 -0.21
N LEU A 156 15.29 -6.41 -1.44
CA LEU A 156 15.79 -5.47 -2.44
C LEU A 156 14.61 -4.61 -2.90
N ASP A 157 14.80 -3.31 -2.90
CA ASP A 157 13.83 -2.33 -3.36
C ASP A 157 14.42 -1.58 -4.56
N LEU A 158 13.74 -1.67 -5.72
CA LEU A 158 14.14 -1.00 -6.95
C LEU A 158 13.12 0.07 -7.29
N ALA A 159 13.35 1.28 -6.78
CA ALA A 159 12.48 2.42 -6.99
C ALA A 159 13.10 3.43 -7.97
N VAL A 160 12.37 3.77 -9.02
CA VAL A 160 12.63 4.96 -9.86
C VAL A 160 11.79 6.10 -9.32
N ARG A 161 12.43 7.19 -8.90
CA ARG A 161 11.76 8.36 -8.29
C ARG A 161 11.77 9.54 -9.24
N GLY A 162 10.61 10.21 -9.33
CA GLY A 162 10.46 11.38 -10.21
C GLY A 162 9.10 12.02 -10.04
N VAL A 163 8.69 12.83 -10.99
CA VAL A 163 7.35 13.44 -11.06
C VAL A 163 6.57 12.73 -12.18
N CYS A 164 5.38 12.19 -11.88
CA CYS A 164 4.56 11.54 -12.91
C CYS A 164 4.02 12.55 -13.93
N ALA A 165 3.62 12.07 -15.10
CA ALA A 165 3.14 12.92 -16.19
C ALA A 165 1.97 13.82 -15.76
N ASP A 166 1.03 13.30 -14.97
CA ASP A 166 -0.11 14.08 -14.47
C ASP A 166 0.33 15.25 -13.60
N CYS A 167 1.27 15.00 -12.67
CA CYS A 167 1.80 16.04 -11.79
C CYS A 167 2.70 17.04 -12.53
N ALA A 168 3.45 16.60 -13.52
CA ALA A 168 4.28 17.47 -14.35
C ALA A 168 3.40 18.42 -15.18
N THR A 169 2.32 17.91 -15.75
CA THR A 169 1.33 18.70 -16.49
C THR A 169 0.62 19.70 -15.59
N ALA A 170 0.18 19.25 -14.39
CA ALA A 170 -0.47 20.13 -13.41
C ALA A 170 0.44 21.27 -12.95
N ALA A 171 1.73 21.00 -12.74
CA ALA A 171 2.71 22.03 -12.39
C ALA A 171 2.98 23.05 -13.49
N SER A 172 2.86 22.63 -14.76
CA SER A 172 3.03 23.51 -15.93
C SER A 172 1.84 24.45 -16.15
N ILE A 173 0.66 24.12 -15.62
CA ILE A 173 -0.58 24.91 -15.75
C ILE A 173 -0.70 25.95 -14.61
N ALA A 174 0.05 25.80 -13.51
CA ALA A 174 0.04 26.76 -12.41
C ALA A 174 0.64 28.12 -12.90
N PRO A 175 -0.10 29.25 -12.78
CA PRO A 175 0.43 30.54 -13.17
C PRO A 175 1.61 30.90 -12.30
N THR A 176 2.72 31.30 -12.94
CA THR A 176 3.89 31.85 -12.27
C THR A 176 3.45 33.00 -11.37
N PRO A 177 3.77 33.01 -10.04
CA PRO A 177 3.45 34.15 -9.20
C PRO A 177 4.14 35.38 -9.78
N ALA A 178 3.35 36.41 -10.06
CA ALA A 178 3.83 37.69 -10.55
C ALA A 178 4.83 38.24 -9.53
N VAL A 179 6.10 38.36 -9.93
CA VAL A 179 7.11 39.10 -9.17
C VAL A 179 6.68 40.57 -9.27
N THR A 180 6.11 41.08 -8.21
CA THR A 180 5.85 42.54 -8.06
C THR A 180 7.19 43.22 -7.76
N PRO A 181 7.52 44.31 -8.48
CA PRO A 181 8.76 45.07 -8.31
C PRO A 181 8.83 45.80 -6.97
#